data_df379e9009d607f365c30417b21dcf48
#
_entry.id   df379e9009d607f365c30417b21dcf48
#
_cell.length_a   1.000
_cell.length_b   1.000
_cell.length_c   1.000
_cell.angle_alpha   90.00
_cell.angle_beta   90.00
_cell.angle_gamma   90.00
#
_symmetry.space_group_name_H-M   'P 1'
#
loop_
_entity.id
_entity.type
_entity.pdbx_description
1 polymer ?
#
loop_
_entity_poly.entity_id
_entity_poly.type
_entity_poly.pdbx_seq_one_letter_code
_entity_poly.pdbx_strand_id
1 'polypeptide(L)'
;MTTPAIRSQVPLLHVADVARTIRFYDRLGFVVANSVTANDGTLQWVWLVAGSTSLMFARTEEPVVPGAQRALLYLYADDVAAMHAHLRAHGVDVGPIQTPFYSPRGEFRFADPDGWGLIVAHT
;
A
#
# COMPACT_ATOMS: atom_id res chain seq x y z
N MET A 1 7.20 1.61 -37.94
CA MET A 1 7.45 0.58 -36.88
C MET A 1 6.67 0.93 -35.63
N THR A 2 5.95 0.00 -35.06
CA THR A 2 5.17 0.23 -33.86
C THR A 2 5.87 -0.36 -32.65
N THR A 3 5.80 0.34 -31.52
CA THR A 3 6.31 -0.15 -30.25
C THR A 3 5.30 -1.15 -29.67
N PRO A 4 5.73 -2.35 -29.23
CA PRO A 4 4.84 -3.24 -28.49
C PRO A 4 4.30 -2.56 -27.24
N ALA A 5 3.07 -2.88 -26.87
CA ALA A 5 2.39 -2.25 -25.77
C ALA A 5 2.78 -2.85 -24.41
N ILE A 6 3.04 -2.00 -23.42
CA ILE A 6 3.04 -2.38 -22.01
C ILE A 6 1.59 -2.36 -21.54
N ARG A 7 1.07 -3.45 -20.98
CA ARG A 7 -0.34 -3.54 -20.55
C ARG A 7 -0.59 -3.06 -19.14
N SER A 8 0.36 -3.27 -18.26
CA SER A 8 0.21 -2.92 -16.85
C SER A 8 1.56 -2.91 -16.16
N GLN A 9 1.57 -2.40 -14.97
CA GLN A 9 2.73 -2.52 -14.08
C GLN A 9 2.25 -2.77 -12.67
N VAL A 10 3.05 -3.47 -11.86
CA VAL A 10 2.78 -3.71 -10.45
C VAL A 10 4.04 -3.39 -9.68
N PRO A 11 3.99 -2.45 -8.73
CA PRO A 11 5.16 -2.18 -7.91
C PRO A 11 5.41 -3.36 -6.97
N LEU A 12 6.69 -3.69 -6.76
CA LEU A 12 7.14 -4.64 -5.76
C LEU A 12 7.98 -3.90 -4.73
N LEU A 13 7.57 -3.96 -3.48
CA LEU A 13 8.24 -3.29 -2.38
C LEU A 13 8.79 -4.34 -1.41
N HIS A 14 9.97 -4.08 -0.86
CA HIS A 14 10.58 -4.98 0.12
C HIS A 14 10.10 -4.65 1.52
N VAL A 15 9.79 -5.68 2.30
CA VAL A 15 9.26 -5.56 3.66
C VAL A 15 9.95 -6.56 4.58
N ALA A 16 9.93 -6.30 5.87
CA ALA A 16 10.55 -7.19 6.86
C ALA A 16 9.69 -8.43 7.13
N ASP A 17 8.36 -8.28 7.13
CA ASP A 17 7.42 -9.33 7.53
C ASP A 17 6.18 -9.27 6.63
N VAL A 18 6.08 -10.21 5.70
CA VAL A 18 4.98 -10.23 4.72
C VAL A 18 3.64 -10.46 5.38
N ALA A 19 3.57 -11.31 6.41
CA ALA A 19 2.31 -11.54 7.13
C ALA A 19 1.78 -10.26 7.79
N ARG A 20 2.66 -9.47 8.39
CA ARG A 20 2.32 -8.16 8.97
C ARG A 20 1.83 -7.20 7.89
N THR A 21 2.47 -7.20 6.75
CA THR A 21 2.08 -6.38 5.60
C THR A 21 0.67 -6.74 5.12
N ILE A 22 0.36 -8.04 5.01
CA ILE A 22 -0.97 -8.50 4.61
C ILE A 22 -2.03 -7.98 5.60
N ARG A 23 -1.79 -8.08 6.91
CA ARG A 23 -2.73 -7.60 7.93
C ARG A 23 -2.96 -6.09 7.83
N PHE A 24 -1.90 -5.33 7.54
CA PHE A 24 -2.03 -3.88 7.39
C PHE A 24 -2.88 -3.53 6.16
N TYR A 25 -2.55 -4.09 5.00
CA TYR A 25 -3.25 -3.76 3.74
C TYR A 25 -4.66 -4.35 3.69
N ASP A 26 -4.98 -5.37 4.49
CA ASP A 26 -6.35 -5.85 4.66
C ASP A 26 -7.27 -4.72 5.15
N ARG A 27 -6.78 -3.85 6.02
CA ARG A 27 -7.53 -2.68 6.52
C ARG A 27 -7.86 -1.67 5.42
N LEU A 28 -7.10 -1.70 4.32
CA LEU A 28 -7.33 -0.87 3.13
C LEU A 28 -8.20 -1.58 2.08
N GLY A 29 -8.64 -2.80 2.37
CA GLY A 29 -9.46 -3.58 1.44
C GLY A 29 -8.67 -4.42 0.46
N PHE A 30 -7.36 -4.54 0.63
CA PHE A 30 -6.56 -5.42 -0.21
C PHE A 30 -6.72 -6.87 0.22
N VAL A 31 -6.83 -7.76 -0.76
CA VAL A 31 -6.93 -9.21 -0.54
C VAL A 31 -5.76 -9.90 -1.23
N VAL A 32 -5.40 -11.08 -0.73
CA VAL A 32 -4.32 -11.89 -1.30
C VAL A 32 -4.79 -12.53 -2.60
N ALA A 33 -4.12 -12.22 -3.70
CA ALA A 33 -4.35 -12.87 -4.99
C ALA A 33 -3.41 -14.06 -5.19
N ASN A 34 -2.17 -13.95 -4.69
CA ASN A 34 -1.19 -15.03 -4.77
C ASN A 34 -0.11 -14.84 -3.71
N SER A 35 0.56 -15.91 -3.32
CA SER A 35 1.64 -15.85 -2.34
C SER A 35 2.62 -17.00 -2.53
N VAL A 36 3.82 -16.82 -2.00
CA VAL A 36 4.87 -17.85 -1.95
C VAL A 36 5.33 -17.98 -0.51
N THR A 37 5.33 -19.22 -0.02
CA THR A 37 5.75 -19.57 1.33
C THR A 37 7.00 -20.43 1.25
N ALA A 38 7.99 -20.14 2.09
CA ALA A 38 9.19 -20.99 2.21
C ALA A 38 8.85 -22.31 2.92
N ASN A 39 9.80 -23.26 2.90
CA ASN A 39 9.60 -24.57 3.51
C ASN A 39 9.34 -24.52 5.01
N ASP A 40 9.81 -23.47 5.70
CA ASP A 40 9.60 -23.26 7.13
C ASP A 40 8.24 -22.57 7.45
N GLY A 41 7.43 -22.32 6.45
CA GLY A 41 6.15 -21.63 6.61
C GLY A 41 6.21 -20.12 6.55
N THR A 42 7.40 -19.52 6.40
CA THR A 42 7.55 -18.06 6.31
C THR A 42 7.10 -17.56 4.94
N LEU A 43 6.21 -16.57 4.93
CA LEU A 43 5.79 -15.92 3.69
C LEU A 43 6.96 -15.11 3.10
N GLN A 44 7.25 -15.36 1.82
CA GLN A 44 8.35 -14.71 1.11
C GLN A 44 7.88 -13.64 0.14
N TRP A 45 6.68 -13.77 -0.37
CA TRP A 45 6.14 -12.88 -1.37
C TRP A 45 4.63 -12.95 -1.34
N VAL A 46 3.98 -11.81 -1.66
CA VAL A 46 2.53 -11.73 -1.78
C VAL A 46 2.16 -10.77 -2.89
N TRP A 47 1.07 -11.08 -3.56
CA TRP A 47 0.40 -10.19 -4.51
C TRP A 47 -0.96 -9.84 -3.93
N LEU A 48 -1.16 -8.55 -3.64
CA LEU A 48 -2.38 -8.00 -3.07
C LEU A 48 -3.16 -7.22 -4.13
N VAL A 49 -4.48 -7.35 -4.11
CA VAL A 49 -5.35 -6.63 -5.05
C VAL A 49 -6.48 -5.94 -4.30
N ALA A 50 -6.86 -4.76 -4.79
CA ALA A 50 -8.05 -4.03 -4.35
C ALA A 50 -8.61 -3.28 -5.56
N GLY A 51 -9.85 -3.59 -5.96
CA GLY A 51 -10.40 -3.04 -7.20
C GLY A 51 -9.51 -3.35 -8.38
N SER A 52 -9.11 -2.34 -9.12
CA SER A 52 -8.21 -2.47 -10.28
C SER A 52 -6.73 -2.27 -9.93
N THR A 53 -6.38 -2.16 -8.66
CA THR A 53 -5.01 -1.91 -8.24
C THR A 53 -4.35 -3.16 -7.67
N SER A 54 -3.03 -3.24 -7.81
CA SER A 54 -2.21 -4.35 -7.33
C SER A 54 -0.93 -3.84 -6.72
N LEU A 55 -0.49 -4.53 -5.67
CA LEU A 55 0.81 -4.31 -5.01
C LEU A 55 1.44 -5.67 -4.75
N MET A 56 2.74 -5.77 -4.93
CA MET A 56 3.51 -6.95 -4.53
C MET A 56 4.47 -6.57 -3.41
N PHE A 57 4.66 -7.49 -2.48
CA PHE A 57 5.61 -7.34 -1.38
C PHE A 57 6.47 -8.59 -1.28
N ALA A 58 7.77 -8.38 -1.14
CA ALA A 58 8.73 -9.45 -0.97
C ALA A 58 9.50 -9.25 0.32
N ARG A 59 9.73 -10.34 1.06
CA ARG A 59 10.52 -10.30 2.28
C ARG A 59 11.97 -9.97 1.94
N THR A 60 12.55 -9.08 2.73
CA THR A 60 13.99 -8.81 2.68
C THR A 60 14.65 -9.22 3.99
N GLU A 61 15.89 -9.70 3.92
CA GLU A 61 16.72 -9.94 5.09
C GLU A 61 17.56 -8.72 5.45
N GLU A 62 17.63 -7.74 4.57
CA GLU A 62 18.30 -6.48 4.87
C GLU A 62 17.49 -5.69 5.89
N PRO A 63 18.17 -4.92 6.78
CA PRO A 63 17.46 -4.07 7.73
C PRO A 63 16.51 -3.09 7.00
N VAL A 64 15.26 -3.04 7.47
CA VAL A 64 14.30 -2.07 6.99
C VAL A 64 14.36 -0.83 7.87
N VAL A 65 14.63 0.32 7.25
CA VAL A 65 14.68 1.62 7.95
C VAL A 65 13.47 2.45 7.49
N PRO A 66 12.38 2.50 8.27
CA PRO A 66 11.14 3.15 7.83
C PRO A 66 11.34 4.60 7.35
N GLY A 67 12.17 5.39 8.04
CA GLY A 67 12.43 6.77 7.65
C GLY A 67 13.22 6.95 6.37
N ALA A 68 13.80 5.87 5.81
CA ALA A 68 14.57 5.91 4.58
C ALA A 68 13.74 5.54 3.33
N GLN A 69 12.49 5.16 3.49
CA GLN A 69 11.63 4.81 2.36
C GLN A 69 11.23 6.06 1.59
N ARG A 70 11.46 6.04 0.27
CA ARG A 70 11.31 7.20 -0.60
C ARG A 70 10.08 7.17 -1.50
N ALA A 71 9.56 5.99 -1.80
CA ALA A 71 8.38 5.87 -2.65
C ALA A 71 7.12 6.30 -1.91
N LEU A 72 6.23 6.98 -2.61
CA LEU A 72 4.88 7.30 -2.16
C LEU A 72 3.89 6.61 -3.07
N LEU A 73 2.90 5.97 -2.48
CA LEU A 73 1.80 5.35 -3.21
C LEU A 73 0.56 6.20 -3.03
N TYR A 74 0.03 6.70 -4.15
CA TYR A 74 -1.26 7.38 -4.18
C TYR A 74 -2.36 6.36 -4.40
N LEU A 75 -3.26 6.26 -3.45
CA LEU A 75 -4.45 5.41 -3.51
C LEU A 75 -5.66 6.30 -3.68
N TYR A 76 -6.46 6.05 -4.70
CA TYR A 76 -7.64 6.87 -4.95
C TYR A 76 -8.89 6.19 -4.42
N ALA A 77 -9.65 6.91 -3.63
CA ALA A 77 -10.88 6.44 -3.00
C ALA A 77 -12.02 7.39 -3.33
N ASP A 78 -13.22 6.86 -3.46
CA ASP A 78 -14.40 7.68 -3.75
C ASP A 78 -14.79 8.57 -2.57
N ASP A 79 -14.53 8.10 -1.34
CA ASP A 79 -14.87 8.84 -0.13
C ASP A 79 -13.66 8.87 0.80
N VAL A 80 -12.90 9.95 0.71
CA VAL A 80 -11.68 10.16 1.50
C VAL A 80 -11.99 10.22 3.00
N ALA A 81 -13.06 10.91 3.38
CA ALA A 81 -13.44 11.05 4.79
C ALA A 81 -13.86 9.71 5.39
N ALA A 82 -14.60 8.89 4.64
CA ALA A 82 -15.00 7.57 5.10
C ALA A 82 -13.79 6.64 5.28
N MET A 83 -12.84 6.67 4.35
CA MET A 83 -11.63 5.87 4.45
C MET A 83 -10.77 6.32 5.65
N HIS A 84 -10.65 7.61 5.86
CA HIS A 84 -9.94 8.17 7.02
C HIS A 84 -10.53 7.68 8.34
N ALA A 85 -11.86 7.77 8.48
CA ALA A 85 -12.56 7.32 9.68
C ALA A 85 -12.42 5.80 9.87
N HIS A 86 -12.52 5.03 8.79
CA HIS A 86 -12.36 3.58 8.81
C HIS A 86 -10.97 3.17 9.31
N LEU A 87 -9.92 3.77 8.77
CA LEU A 87 -8.54 3.44 9.15
C LEU A 87 -8.26 3.83 10.61
N ARG A 88 -8.74 4.98 11.07
CA ARG A 88 -8.63 5.36 12.48
C ARG A 88 -9.33 4.36 13.38
N ALA A 89 -10.52 3.93 13.02
CA ALA A 89 -11.29 2.96 13.81
C ALA A 89 -10.57 1.60 13.88
N HIS A 90 -9.73 1.28 12.89
CA HIS A 90 -8.96 0.04 12.86
C HIS A 90 -7.52 0.20 13.33
N GLY A 91 -7.22 1.30 14.03
CA GLY A 91 -5.94 1.50 14.70
C GLY A 91 -4.80 1.97 13.81
N VAL A 92 -5.09 2.47 12.61
CA VAL A 92 -4.06 3.05 11.74
C VAL A 92 -3.86 4.52 12.11
N ASP A 93 -2.61 4.91 12.31
CA ASP A 93 -2.24 6.30 12.61
C ASP A 93 -2.20 7.11 11.31
N VAL A 94 -3.33 7.73 10.98
CA VAL A 94 -3.47 8.54 9.77
C VAL A 94 -3.31 10.00 10.09
N GLY A 95 -2.66 10.74 9.19
CA GLY A 95 -2.55 12.19 9.28
C GLY A 95 -3.89 12.88 9.04
N PRO A 96 -3.97 14.20 9.27
CA PRO A 96 -5.21 14.93 9.05
C PRO A 96 -5.55 15.03 7.57
N ILE A 97 -6.83 15.11 7.26
CA ILE A 97 -7.28 15.39 5.90
C ILE A 97 -6.92 16.84 5.59
N GLN A 98 -6.23 17.03 4.46
CA GLN A 98 -5.84 18.34 3.96
C GLN A 98 -6.44 18.55 2.57
N THR A 99 -6.58 19.81 2.18
CA THR A 99 -7.14 20.17 0.87
C THR A 99 -6.18 21.09 0.11
N PRO A 100 -5.00 20.58 -0.29
CA PRO A 100 -4.10 21.39 -1.10
C PRO A 100 -4.74 21.73 -2.45
N PHE A 101 -4.21 22.75 -3.13
CA PHE A 101 -4.83 23.24 -4.37
C PHE A 101 -4.97 22.15 -5.43
N TYR A 102 -4.07 21.17 -5.45
CA TYR A 102 -4.08 20.05 -6.41
C TYR A 102 -4.98 18.89 -5.96
N SER A 103 -5.51 18.92 -4.76
CA SER A 103 -6.40 17.87 -4.23
C SER A 103 -7.56 18.51 -3.45
N PRO A 104 -8.47 19.21 -4.15
CA PRO A 104 -9.53 19.99 -3.49
C PRO A 104 -10.57 19.14 -2.77
N ARG A 105 -10.66 17.85 -3.10
CA ARG A 105 -11.57 16.91 -2.41
C ARG A 105 -10.94 16.24 -1.20
N GLY A 106 -9.70 16.60 -0.90
CA GLY A 106 -8.99 16.13 0.28
C GLY A 106 -8.06 14.98 0.03
N GLU A 107 -7.05 14.91 0.87
CA GLU A 107 -6.12 13.79 0.94
C GLU A 107 -5.55 13.68 2.35
N PHE A 108 -5.09 12.51 2.73
CA PHE A 108 -4.37 12.31 3.98
C PHE A 108 -3.22 11.33 3.77
N ARG A 109 -2.21 11.46 4.63
CA ARG A 109 -0.98 10.68 4.52
C ARG A 109 -0.80 9.79 5.75
N PHE A 110 -0.22 8.63 5.53
CA PHE A 110 0.18 7.68 6.56
C PHE A 110 1.28 6.78 6.02
N ALA A 111 1.77 5.87 6.85
CA ALA A 111 2.81 4.94 6.45
C ALA A 111 2.39 3.52 6.81
N ASP A 112 2.90 2.55 6.04
CA ASP A 112 2.75 1.14 6.39
C ASP A 112 3.80 0.74 7.45
N PRO A 113 3.78 -0.51 7.96
CA PRO A 113 4.71 -0.93 9.02
C PRO A 113 6.18 -0.83 8.65
N ASP A 114 6.53 -0.86 7.37
CA ASP A 114 7.90 -0.74 6.89
C ASP A 114 8.26 0.71 6.49
N GLY A 115 7.34 1.64 6.68
CA GLY A 115 7.56 3.05 6.41
C GLY A 115 7.27 3.47 4.96
N TRP A 116 6.71 2.58 4.13
CA TRP A 116 6.26 2.96 2.80
C TRP A 116 5.13 3.98 2.92
N GLY A 117 5.32 5.13 2.29
CA GLY A 117 4.36 6.24 2.40
C GLY A 117 3.12 6.01 1.53
N LEU A 118 1.97 6.32 2.10
CA LEU A 118 0.68 6.17 1.45
C LEU A 118 -0.08 7.48 1.55
N ILE A 119 -0.74 7.84 0.47
CA ILE A 119 -1.67 8.97 0.44
C ILE A 119 -2.99 8.46 -0.13
N VAL A 120 -4.07 8.71 0.60
CA VAL A 120 -5.43 8.47 0.08
C VAL A 120 -6.00 9.80 -0.38
N ALA A 121 -6.46 9.83 -1.62
CA ALA A 121 -6.95 11.03 -2.27
C ALA A 121 -8.16 10.72 -3.14
N HIS A 122 -8.77 11.74 -3.71
CA HIS A 122 -9.82 11.63 -4.71
C HIS A 122 -9.38 12.35 -5.99
N THR A 123 -9.67 11.77 -7.14
CA THR A 123 -9.44 12.40 -8.45
C THR A 123 -10.60 13.26 -8.87
#